data_0a2fe06c15c9d1e62230d72b4b207f0f
#
_entry.id   0a2fe06c15c9d1e62230d72b4b207f0f
#
_cell.length_a   1.000
_cell.length_b   1.000
_cell.length_c   1.000
_cell.angle_alpha   90.00
_cell.angle_beta   90.00
_cell.angle_gamma   90.00
#
_symmetry.space_group_name_H-M   'P 1'
#
loop_
_entity.id
_entity.type
_entity.pdbx_description
1 polymer ?
#
loop_
_entity_poly.entity_id
_entity_poly.type
_entity_poly.pdbx_seq_one_letter_code
_entity_poly.pdbx_strand_id
1 'polypeptide(L)'
;MEYSFQKMRWFLVIAIIILITEPLISFGIIEVKAVDNAKTDGLTSNSRATTNQSSLNSTFDGINHVIILVMENKGYPQVIGSSDAPYQNELAKKYASASKYYGVFPESLPNYLSIISGYPYLTKDKDPGTIAPLKEQTIVNLLQSKNMTWKGYFEDIPGVCHLTDAGKSGYIVHHNPFVYFDIRTDDRCKNIVPLDDFYRDLGNGTLPNFSFVVPSNIHNSHDSTVADGDKWLSSFVPRIINSSTFNSTALFVVYDEGQKHDKSGFGSGTYAVNGGRLPLILVSPFAKAGFVTTNEYTHYNLLSTIEAMLGLGNLGKGDTISQPMMDLMRSKS
;
A
#
# COMPACT_ATOMS: atom_id res chain seq x y z
N MET A 1 43.70 57.29 16.88
CA MET A 1 43.06 58.02 17.98
C MET A 1 41.84 57.13 18.39
N GLU A 2 42.16 56.46 19.43
CA GLU A 2 41.48 56.39 20.78
C GLU A 2 40.18 55.62 20.79
N TYR A 3 40.22 54.43 21.36
CA TYR A 3 40.03 53.99 22.76
C TYR A 3 38.59 54.19 23.27
N SER A 4 37.92 53.14 23.67
CA SER A 4 37.44 52.91 25.02
C SER A 4 36.58 51.64 25.05
N PHE A 5 37.04 50.52 25.58
CA PHE A 5 36.89 49.93 26.91
C PHE A 5 35.43 49.63 27.38
N GLN A 6 35.19 48.31 27.49
CA GLN A 6 34.58 47.57 28.61
C GLN A 6 33.19 47.97 29.12
N LYS A 7 32.32 46.93 29.14
CA LYS A 7 31.71 46.43 30.43
C LYS A 7 31.18 45.00 30.30
N MET A 8 31.92 44.13 30.93
CA MET A 8 31.55 42.77 31.28
C MET A 8 30.51 42.82 32.42
N ARG A 9 29.32 42.23 32.24
CA ARG A 9 28.37 42.00 33.32
C ARG A 9 28.15 40.51 33.48
N TRP A 10 28.63 40.03 34.61
CA TRP A 10 28.34 38.72 35.17
C TRP A 10 26.87 38.64 35.53
N PHE A 11 26.12 37.62 35.05
CA PHE A 11 24.89 37.21 35.64
C PHE A 11 25.09 35.86 36.33
N LEU A 12 24.88 35.92 37.64
CA LEU A 12 24.82 34.80 38.57
C LEU A 12 23.72 33.84 38.15
N VAL A 13 24.04 32.56 37.95
CA VAL A 13 23.06 31.50 37.77
C VAL A 13 22.78 30.97 39.21
N ILE A 14 21.60 31.29 39.74
CA ILE A 14 21.09 30.67 40.95
C ILE A 14 20.42 29.38 40.55
N ALA A 15 21.04 28.25 40.85
CA ALA A 15 20.41 26.92 40.74
C ALA A 15 19.44 26.73 41.92
N ILE A 16 18.16 26.74 41.64
CA ILE A 16 17.14 26.32 42.60
C ILE A 16 16.99 24.81 42.47
N ILE A 17 17.48 24.08 43.46
CA ILE A 17 17.22 22.66 43.65
C ILE A 17 15.84 22.54 44.26
N ILE A 18 14.84 22.10 43.48
CA ILE A 18 13.54 21.71 44.05
C ILE A 18 13.63 20.20 44.35
N LEU A 19 13.73 19.88 45.62
CA LEU A 19 13.53 18.52 46.11
C LEU A 19 12.03 18.19 46.02
N ILE A 20 11.66 17.36 45.02
CA ILE A 20 10.35 16.76 44.98
C ILE A 20 10.44 15.42 45.74
N THR A 21 9.86 15.37 46.89
CA THR A 21 9.64 14.13 47.67
C THR A 21 8.47 13.39 47.04
N GLU A 22 8.74 12.29 46.36
CA GLU A 22 7.70 11.37 45.90
C GLU A 22 7.15 10.52 47.06
N PRO A 23 5.82 10.31 47.16
CA PRO A 23 5.28 9.33 48.06
C PRO A 23 5.47 7.91 47.49
N LEU A 24 6.12 7.06 48.26
CA LEU A 24 6.21 5.62 48.03
C LEU A 24 4.79 5.01 47.97
N ILE A 25 4.31 4.71 46.77
CA ILE A 25 3.13 3.86 46.57
C ILE A 25 3.62 2.41 46.67
N SER A 26 3.30 1.78 47.83
CA SER A 26 3.47 0.35 48.07
C SER A 26 2.59 -0.44 47.08
N PHE A 27 3.20 -1.11 46.09
CA PHE A 27 2.51 -2.12 45.30
C PHE A 27 2.39 -3.39 46.15
N GLY A 28 1.20 -3.64 46.66
CA GLY A 28 0.86 -4.93 47.27
C GLY A 28 0.99 -6.06 46.24
N ILE A 29 1.86 -7.00 46.53
CA ILE A 29 1.98 -8.25 45.79
C ILE A 29 0.70 -9.05 46.06
N ILE A 30 -0.18 -9.16 45.05
CA ILE A 30 -1.29 -10.11 45.12
C ILE A 30 -0.71 -11.49 44.75
N GLU A 31 -0.53 -12.30 45.78
CA GLU A 31 -0.21 -13.73 45.64
C GLU A 31 -1.45 -14.45 45.07
N VAL A 32 -1.45 -14.76 43.77
CA VAL A 32 -2.47 -15.61 43.18
C VAL A 32 -2.12 -17.06 43.55
N LYS A 33 -2.83 -17.62 44.50
CA LYS A 33 -2.80 -19.06 44.79
C LYS A 33 -3.32 -19.80 43.57
N ALA A 34 -2.47 -20.63 42.97
CA ALA A 34 -2.87 -21.61 42.01
C ALA A 34 -3.90 -22.55 42.61
N VAL A 35 -5.09 -22.60 42.03
CA VAL A 35 -6.06 -23.65 42.26
C VAL A 35 -5.81 -24.71 41.20
N ASP A 36 -5.12 -25.77 41.57
CA ASP A 36 -5.11 -27.02 40.82
C ASP A 36 -6.52 -27.60 40.84
N ASN A 37 -7.14 -27.64 39.68
CA ASN A 37 -8.10 -28.67 39.38
C ASN A 37 -8.04 -28.99 37.89
N ALA A 38 -7.38 -30.09 37.64
CA ALA A 38 -7.34 -30.77 36.35
C ALA A 38 -8.73 -31.21 35.92
N LYS A 39 -9.08 -30.96 34.67
CA LYS A 39 -9.47 -31.99 33.70
C LYS A 39 -9.70 -31.34 32.34
N THR A 40 -8.81 -31.67 31.45
CA THR A 40 -9.05 -32.01 30.02
C THR A 40 -10.29 -31.41 29.36
N ASP A 41 -10.07 -30.43 28.49
CA ASP A 41 -10.55 -30.49 27.13
C ASP A 41 -9.62 -29.62 26.25
N GLY A 42 -8.52 -30.25 25.83
CA GLY A 42 -7.72 -29.78 24.74
C GLY A 42 -8.46 -30.10 23.44
N LEU A 43 -8.36 -29.22 22.47
CA LEU A 43 -8.85 -29.29 21.08
C LEU A 43 -10.02 -28.34 20.80
N THR A 44 -9.70 -27.04 20.56
CA THR A 44 -10.52 -26.22 19.64
C THR A 44 -9.85 -24.94 19.14
N SER A 45 -8.68 -24.50 19.65
CA SER A 45 -8.03 -23.25 19.17
C SER A 45 -7.14 -23.43 17.92
N ASN A 46 -6.58 -24.62 17.72
CA ASN A 46 -5.76 -24.91 16.53
C ASN A 46 -6.57 -25.26 15.27
N SER A 47 -7.81 -25.74 15.41
CA SER A 47 -8.61 -26.13 14.26
C SER A 47 -9.20 -24.95 13.50
N ARG A 48 -9.46 -23.82 14.18
CA ARG A 48 -10.05 -22.63 13.53
C ARG A 48 -9.03 -21.81 12.75
N ALA A 49 -7.79 -21.72 13.25
CA ALA A 49 -6.69 -21.06 12.54
C ALA A 49 -6.21 -21.86 11.31
N THR A 50 -6.10 -23.19 11.44
CA THR A 50 -5.72 -24.08 10.34
C THR A 50 -6.81 -24.19 9.26
N THR A 51 -8.10 -24.15 9.66
CA THR A 51 -9.23 -24.17 8.70
C THR A 51 -9.30 -22.86 7.91
N ASN A 52 -9.04 -21.71 8.53
CA ASN A 52 -9.02 -20.42 7.83
C ASN A 52 -7.84 -20.31 6.84
N GLN A 53 -6.65 -20.80 7.21
CA GLN A 53 -5.48 -20.77 6.33
C GLN A 53 -5.65 -21.70 5.11
N SER A 54 -6.20 -22.90 5.30
CA SER A 54 -6.43 -23.82 4.19
C SER A 54 -7.52 -23.33 3.24
N SER A 55 -8.57 -22.67 3.74
CA SER A 55 -9.61 -22.06 2.91
C SER A 55 -9.11 -20.84 2.13
N LEU A 56 -8.24 -20.03 2.72
CA LEU A 56 -7.59 -18.91 2.05
C LEU A 56 -6.70 -19.40 0.89
N ASN A 57 -5.84 -20.36 1.15
CA ASN A 57 -4.96 -20.92 0.13
C ASN A 57 -5.76 -21.50 -1.06
N SER A 58 -6.87 -22.19 -0.80
CA SER A 58 -7.69 -22.77 -1.88
C SER A 58 -8.37 -21.71 -2.76
N THR A 59 -8.69 -20.53 -2.25
CA THR A 59 -9.35 -19.47 -3.02
C THR A 59 -8.41 -18.78 -3.99
N PHE A 60 -7.14 -18.64 -3.64
CA PHE A 60 -6.13 -17.94 -4.43
C PHE A 60 -5.23 -18.86 -5.28
N ASP A 61 -5.46 -20.19 -5.22
CA ASP A 61 -4.72 -21.14 -6.04
C ASP A 61 -4.81 -20.81 -7.53
N GLY A 62 -3.66 -20.77 -8.19
CA GLY A 62 -3.55 -20.48 -9.61
C GLY A 62 -3.20 -19.02 -9.90
N ILE A 63 -3.15 -18.13 -8.88
CA ILE A 63 -2.63 -16.77 -9.04
C ILE A 63 -1.12 -16.80 -8.80
N ASN A 64 -0.36 -16.51 -9.85
CA ASN A 64 1.10 -16.47 -9.82
C ASN A 64 1.64 -15.04 -9.96
N HIS A 65 0.82 -14.13 -10.49
CA HIS A 65 1.18 -12.75 -10.75
C HIS A 65 0.14 -11.82 -10.16
N VAL A 66 0.58 -10.91 -9.30
CA VAL A 66 -0.26 -9.81 -8.78
C VAL A 66 0.30 -8.49 -9.30
N ILE A 67 -0.54 -7.71 -9.96
CA ILE A 67 -0.20 -6.39 -10.49
C ILE A 67 -1.04 -5.35 -9.74
N ILE A 68 -0.38 -4.36 -9.15
CA ILE A 68 -1.02 -3.17 -8.60
C ILE A 68 -0.73 -2.02 -9.54
N LEU A 69 -1.77 -1.43 -10.11
CA LEU A 69 -1.70 -0.24 -10.93
C LEU A 69 -2.34 0.91 -10.16
N VAL A 70 -1.55 1.93 -9.84
CA VAL A 70 -1.98 3.06 -9.00
C VAL A 70 -2.22 4.28 -9.88
N MET A 71 -3.45 4.78 -9.83
CA MET A 71 -3.90 6.04 -10.41
C MET A 71 -4.01 7.10 -9.31
N GLU A 72 -4.24 8.36 -9.67
CA GLU A 72 -4.03 9.51 -8.78
C GLU A 72 -5.26 10.40 -8.60
N ASN A 73 -5.49 10.78 -7.33
CA ASN A 73 -6.30 11.94 -6.94
C ASN A 73 -7.74 11.99 -7.47
N LYS A 74 -8.40 10.85 -7.71
CA LYS A 74 -9.80 10.82 -8.13
C LYS A 74 -10.66 9.94 -7.21
N GLY A 75 -11.70 10.53 -6.67
CA GLY A 75 -12.68 9.83 -5.85
C GLY A 75 -13.59 8.91 -6.65
N TYR A 76 -14.22 7.98 -5.95
CA TYR A 76 -15.14 6.98 -6.53
C TYR A 76 -16.18 7.57 -7.51
N PRO A 77 -16.94 8.66 -7.18
CA PRO A 77 -17.98 9.17 -8.05
C PRO A 77 -17.46 9.89 -9.30
N GLN A 78 -16.17 10.25 -9.32
CA GLN A 78 -15.55 10.85 -10.49
C GLN A 78 -15.20 9.84 -11.57
N VAL A 79 -15.07 8.57 -11.19
CA VAL A 79 -14.66 7.47 -12.07
C VAL A 79 -15.82 6.51 -12.29
N ILE A 80 -16.36 5.94 -11.23
CA ILE A 80 -17.42 4.93 -11.34
C ILE A 80 -18.76 5.62 -11.58
N GLY A 81 -19.35 5.33 -12.74
CA GLY A 81 -20.56 5.96 -13.25
C GLY A 81 -20.34 7.24 -14.06
N SER A 82 -19.11 7.73 -14.17
CA SER A 82 -18.76 8.89 -14.96
C SER A 82 -18.68 8.57 -16.45
N SER A 83 -19.16 9.50 -17.28
CA SER A 83 -18.97 9.46 -18.74
C SER A 83 -17.51 9.65 -19.18
N ASP A 84 -16.67 10.19 -18.29
CA ASP A 84 -15.26 10.44 -18.55
C ASP A 84 -14.38 9.19 -18.31
N ALA A 85 -14.96 8.12 -17.76
CA ALA A 85 -14.27 6.86 -17.49
C ALA A 85 -14.99 5.64 -18.13
N PRO A 86 -15.29 5.64 -19.45
CA PRO A 86 -16.06 4.57 -20.07
C PRO A 86 -15.37 3.21 -19.97
N TYR A 87 -14.04 3.16 -20.11
CA TYR A 87 -13.28 1.92 -20.06
C TYR A 87 -13.21 1.33 -18.63
N GLN A 88 -12.95 2.15 -17.63
CA GLN A 88 -12.96 1.71 -16.23
C GLN A 88 -14.35 1.22 -15.81
N ASN A 89 -15.42 1.88 -16.29
CA ASN A 89 -16.79 1.43 -16.04
C ASN A 89 -17.10 0.09 -16.75
N GLU A 90 -16.52 -0.15 -17.94
CA GLU A 90 -16.59 -1.47 -18.60
C GLU A 90 -15.89 -2.54 -17.78
N LEU A 91 -14.67 -2.26 -17.29
CA LEU A 91 -13.92 -3.18 -16.43
C LEU A 91 -14.70 -3.51 -15.15
N ALA A 92 -15.26 -2.51 -14.48
CA ALA A 92 -16.05 -2.70 -13.26
C ALA A 92 -17.31 -3.54 -13.49
N LYS A 93 -17.95 -3.42 -14.67
CA LYS A 93 -19.11 -4.26 -15.08
C LYS A 93 -18.71 -5.68 -15.42
N LYS A 94 -17.51 -5.89 -15.96
CA LYS A 94 -17.04 -7.21 -16.43
C LYS A 94 -16.41 -8.04 -15.30
N TYR A 95 -15.70 -7.39 -14.40
CA TYR A 95 -14.93 -8.02 -13.34
C TYR A 95 -15.49 -7.68 -11.95
N ALA A 96 -14.69 -7.66 -10.90
CA ALA A 96 -15.12 -7.29 -9.56
C ALA A 96 -14.66 -5.89 -9.16
N SER A 97 -15.46 -5.20 -8.36
CA SER A 97 -15.10 -3.86 -7.86
C SER A 97 -15.57 -3.65 -6.42
N ALA A 98 -15.01 -2.65 -5.75
CA ALA A 98 -15.42 -2.25 -4.42
C ALA A 98 -16.09 -0.87 -4.45
N SER A 99 -17.29 -0.78 -3.86
CA SER A 99 -18.03 0.49 -3.75
C SER A 99 -17.64 1.31 -2.52
N LYS A 100 -16.91 0.71 -1.58
CA LYS A 100 -16.46 1.34 -0.34
C LYS A 100 -14.97 1.02 -0.09
N TYR A 101 -14.12 1.47 -1.00
CA TYR A 101 -12.68 1.42 -0.83
C TYR A 101 -12.14 2.81 -0.49
N TYR A 102 -11.22 2.92 0.45
CA TYR A 102 -10.78 4.20 0.99
C TYR A 102 -9.26 4.31 1.02
N GLY A 103 -8.75 5.51 0.69
CA GLY A 103 -7.37 5.89 0.95
C GLY A 103 -7.09 6.01 2.45
N VAL A 104 -5.86 5.74 2.83
CA VAL A 104 -5.44 5.77 4.23
C VAL A 104 -5.24 7.20 4.72
N PHE A 105 -4.70 8.06 3.85
CA PHE A 105 -4.29 9.42 4.19
C PHE A 105 -4.65 10.41 3.08
N PRO A 106 -4.88 11.71 3.39
CA PRO A 106 -5.19 12.73 2.36
C PRO A 106 -3.91 13.36 1.76
N GLU A 107 -2.93 12.57 1.39
CA GLU A 107 -1.67 12.90 0.73
C GLU A 107 -1.13 11.65 0.03
N SER A 108 -0.53 11.77 -1.14
CA SER A 108 -0.16 10.63 -1.99
C SER A 108 0.89 9.71 -1.35
N LEU A 109 2.06 10.22 -0.98
CA LEU A 109 3.16 9.39 -0.47
C LEU A 109 2.77 8.48 0.70
N PRO A 110 2.05 8.94 1.74
CA PRO A 110 1.58 8.07 2.82
C PRO A 110 0.74 6.88 2.34
N ASN A 111 -0.08 7.07 1.30
CA ASN A 111 -0.87 5.99 0.71
C ASN A 111 0.01 4.97 -0.03
N TYR A 112 0.96 5.45 -0.85
CA TYR A 112 1.93 4.59 -1.52
C TYR A 112 2.74 3.76 -0.54
N LEU A 113 3.22 4.38 0.56
CA LEU A 113 3.93 3.67 1.63
C LEU A 113 3.03 2.60 2.27
N SER A 114 1.76 2.94 2.53
CA SER A 114 0.79 2.03 3.15
C SER A 114 0.48 0.81 2.29
N ILE A 115 0.42 0.97 0.96
CA ILE A 115 0.16 -0.14 0.01
C ILE A 115 1.27 -1.21 0.09
N ILE A 116 2.53 -0.82 0.32
CA ILE A 116 3.64 -1.77 0.31
C ILE A 116 4.16 -2.17 1.69
N SER A 117 3.72 -1.49 2.76
CA SER A 117 4.27 -1.70 4.10
C SER A 117 3.24 -1.74 5.23
N GLY A 118 1.97 -1.48 4.94
CA GLY A 118 0.90 -1.48 5.95
C GLY A 118 0.92 -0.29 6.91
N TYR A 119 1.75 0.75 6.63
CA TYR A 119 1.83 1.94 7.47
C TYR A 119 2.28 3.18 6.68
N PRO A 120 1.73 4.39 6.94
CA PRO A 120 2.04 5.59 6.16
C PRO A 120 3.44 6.18 6.39
N TYR A 121 4.07 6.00 7.57
CA TYR A 121 5.37 6.54 8.04
C TYR A 121 5.56 8.04 7.92
N LEU A 122 5.04 8.67 6.90
CA LEU A 122 5.11 10.10 6.63
C LEU A 122 3.70 10.68 6.55
N THR A 123 3.57 11.98 6.77
CA THR A 123 2.29 12.70 6.74
C THR A 123 2.20 13.72 5.61
N LYS A 124 3.24 13.78 4.77
CA LYS A 124 3.33 14.68 3.61
C LYS A 124 4.28 14.09 2.59
N ASP A 125 4.11 14.52 1.35
CA ASP A 125 5.07 14.27 0.30
C ASP A 125 6.42 14.87 0.66
N LYS A 126 7.47 14.11 0.41
CA LYS A 126 8.86 14.49 0.68
C LYS A 126 9.77 13.90 -0.39
N ASP A 127 10.82 14.62 -0.71
CA ASP A 127 11.92 14.10 -1.51
C ASP A 127 12.68 13.02 -0.71
N PRO A 128 12.88 11.81 -1.26
CA PRO A 128 13.63 10.75 -0.58
C PRO A 128 15.06 11.16 -0.24
N GLY A 129 15.68 12.08 -1.00
CA GLY A 129 17.00 12.62 -0.70
C GLY A 129 17.07 13.42 0.61
N THR A 130 15.94 13.91 1.11
CA THR A 130 15.86 14.75 2.31
C THR A 130 15.63 13.98 3.62
N ILE A 131 15.44 12.67 3.54
CA ILE A 131 15.20 11.80 4.70
C ILE A 131 16.14 10.59 4.71
N ALA A 132 16.44 10.07 5.90
CA ALA A 132 17.09 8.77 6.00
C ALA A 132 16.19 7.66 5.46
N PRO A 133 16.74 6.62 4.80
CA PRO A 133 15.95 5.48 4.38
C PRO A 133 15.22 4.81 5.55
N LEU A 134 13.93 4.52 5.37
CA LEU A 134 13.16 3.72 6.31
C LEU A 134 13.74 2.30 6.35
N LYS A 135 13.94 1.77 7.55
CA LYS A 135 14.50 0.41 7.77
C LYS A 135 13.42 -0.63 8.05
N GLU A 136 12.19 -0.23 7.90
CA GLU A 136 11.02 -1.07 8.14
C GLU A 136 10.83 -2.09 7.02
N GLN A 137 10.22 -3.22 7.36
CA GLN A 137 9.89 -4.24 6.38
C GLN A 137 8.76 -3.80 5.45
N THR A 138 8.84 -4.28 4.22
CA THR A 138 7.84 -4.08 3.17
C THR A 138 7.45 -5.42 2.57
N ILE A 139 6.47 -5.44 1.69
CA ILE A 139 6.13 -6.62 0.90
C ILE A 139 7.34 -7.21 0.15
N VAL A 140 8.33 -6.39 -0.20
CA VAL A 140 9.58 -6.86 -0.85
C VAL A 140 10.33 -7.85 0.03
N ASN A 141 10.39 -7.60 1.34
CA ASN A 141 11.04 -8.51 2.29
C ASN A 141 10.29 -9.85 2.39
N LEU A 142 8.95 -9.81 2.39
CA LEU A 142 8.12 -11.02 2.41
C LEU A 142 8.31 -11.84 1.12
N LEU A 143 8.30 -11.19 -0.05
CA LEU A 143 8.55 -11.82 -1.36
C LEU A 143 9.91 -12.50 -1.40
N GLN A 144 10.98 -11.79 -0.98
CA GLN A 144 12.33 -12.32 -0.93
C GLN A 144 12.43 -13.54 0.00
N SER A 145 11.75 -13.54 1.15
CA SER A 145 11.72 -14.67 2.08
C SER A 145 11.12 -15.95 1.47
N LYS A 146 10.32 -15.81 0.40
CA LYS A 146 9.68 -16.88 -0.35
C LYS A 146 10.34 -17.15 -1.70
N ASN A 147 11.50 -16.54 -1.99
CA ASN A 147 12.16 -16.60 -3.30
C ASN A 147 11.26 -16.15 -4.46
N MET A 148 10.33 -15.23 -4.19
CA MET A 148 9.44 -14.63 -5.18
C MET A 148 10.06 -13.37 -5.76
N THR A 149 9.74 -13.09 -7.02
CA THR A 149 10.26 -11.96 -7.78
C THR A 149 9.33 -10.76 -7.72
N TRP A 150 9.90 -9.56 -7.82
CA TRP A 150 9.13 -8.32 -7.84
C TRP A 150 9.81 -7.25 -8.71
N LYS A 151 9.03 -6.33 -9.26
CA LYS A 151 9.50 -5.09 -9.89
C LYS A 151 8.51 -3.94 -9.65
N GLY A 152 9.07 -2.72 -9.52
CA GLY A 152 8.33 -1.48 -9.66
C GLY A 152 8.57 -0.90 -11.06
N TYR A 153 7.50 -0.67 -11.81
CA TYR A 153 7.53 -0.15 -13.18
C TYR A 153 6.93 1.25 -13.19
N PHE A 154 7.73 2.22 -13.58
CA PHE A 154 7.34 3.64 -13.55
C PHE A 154 7.45 4.24 -14.94
N GLU A 155 6.36 4.84 -15.40
CA GLU A 155 6.38 5.55 -16.68
C GLU A 155 7.20 6.84 -16.53
N ASP A 156 7.97 7.17 -17.55
CA ASP A 156 8.86 8.35 -17.63
C ASP A 156 9.96 8.40 -16.57
N ILE A 157 10.21 7.33 -15.83
CA ILE A 157 11.40 7.28 -14.97
C ILE A 157 12.66 7.30 -15.85
N PRO A 158 13.64 8.22 -15.63
CA PRO A 158 14.79 8.38 -16.53
C PRO A 158 15.74 7.19 -16.59
N GLY A 159 15.67 6.30 -15.60
CA GLY A 159 16.53 5.13 -15.50
C GLY A 159 16.23 4.30 -14.27
N VAL A 160 16.95 3.20 -14.14
CA VAL A 160 16.82 2.28 -13.00
C VAL A 160 17.12 3.02 -11.68
N CYS A 161 16.25 2.86 -10.68
CA CYS A 161 16.46 3.42 -9.34
C CYS A 161 16.62 4.94 -9.30
N HIS A 162 15.91 5.70 -10.13
CA HIS A 162 15.99 7.16 -10.17
C HIS A 162 15.29 7.77 -8.94
N LEU A 163 15.96 8.74 -8.28
CA LEU A 163 15.58 9.25 -6.95
C LEU A 163 15.04 10.69 -6.95
N THR A 164 14.74 11.25 -8.11
CA THR A 164 14.22 12.63 -8.24
C THR A 164 13.12 12.69 -9.30
N ASP A 165 12.32 13.74 -9.28
CA ASP A 165 11.31 13.95 -10.31
C ASP A 165 11.92 14.08 -11.70
N ALA A 166 11.17 13.63 -12.72
CA ALA A 166 11.51 13.78 -14.13
C ALA A 166 10.48 14.64 -14.85
N GLY A 167 10.69 15.95 -14.82
CA GLY A 167 9.74 16.92 -15.34
C GLY A 167 8.52 17.12 -14.44
N LYS A 168 7.62 18.04 -14.82
CA LYS A 168 6.44 18.38 -14.00
C LYS A 168 5.35 17.32 -14.07
N SER A 169 5.18 16.69 -15.22
CA SER A 169 4.04 15.79 -15.50
C SER A 169 4.48 14.38 -15.89
N GLY A 170 5.78 14.08 -15.76
CA GLY A 170 6.37 12.76 -15.98
C GLY A 170 6.39 11.90 -14.73
N TYR A 171 7.54 11.25 -14.49
CA TYR A 171 7.78 10.50 -13.27
C TYR A 171 7.89 11.43 -12.07
N ILE A 172 7.14 11.15 -11.03
CA ILE A 172 7.17 11.85 -9.75
C ILE A 172 7.66 10.89 -8.67
N VAL A 173 8.73 11.29 -8.00
CA VAL A 173 9.46 10.40 -7.07
C VAL A 173 8.64 9.98 -5.86
N HIS A 174 7.73 10.82 -5.37
CA HIS A 174 6.88 10.45 -4.24
C HIS A 174 5.74 9.48 -4.59
N HIS A 175 5.56 9.16 -5.87
CA HIS A 175 4.72 8.04 -6.30
C HIS A 175 5.50 6.71 -6.38
N ASN A 176 6.78 6.70 -6.03
CA ASN A 176 7.62 5.51 -5.97
C ASN A 176 7.94 5.15 -4.51
N PRO A 177 7.14 4.31 -3.84
CA PRO A 177 7.33 4.03 -2.42
C PRO A 177 8.64 3.30 -2.11
N PHE A 178 9.18 2.54 -3.03
CA PHE A 178 10.36 1.70 -2.80
C PHE A 178 11.61 2.52 -2.47
N VAL A 179 11.73 3.73 -3.04
CA VAL A 179 12.90 4.60 -2.83
C VAL A 179 12.91 5.29 -1.47
N TYR A 180 11.87 5.13 -0.67
CA TYR A 180 11.82 5.65 0.71
C TYR A 180 12.37 4.67 1.74
N PHE A 181 12.50 3.40 1.36
CA PHE A 181 13.08 2.35 2.21
C PHE A 181 14.56 2.11 1.91
N ASP A 182 15.20 1.28 2.70
CA ASP A 182 16.58 0.84 2.51
C ASP A 182 16.80 0.08 1.18
N ILE A 183 15.73 -0.29 0.50
CA ILE A 183 15.72 -0.82 -0.87
C ILE A 183 16.58 0.04 -1.81
N ARG A 184 16.54 1.38 -1.67
CA ARG A 184 17.34 2.29 -2.51
C ARG A 184 18.85 2.23 -2.26
N THR A 185 19.29 1.54 -1.23
CA THR A 185 20.71 1.52 -0.80
C THR A 185 21.44 0.23 -1.18
N ASP A 186 20.75 -0.73 -1.81
CA ASP A 186 21.32 -2.01 -2.18
C ASP A 186 20.81 -2.52 -3.56
N ASP A 187 21.14 -3.76 -3.90
CA ASP A 187 20.82 -4.37 -5.19
C ASP A 187 19.32 -4.49 -5.49
N ARG A 188 18.46 -4.39 -4.47
CA ARG A 188 16.99 -4.39 -4.65
C ARG A 188 16.53 -3.21 -5.51
N CYS A 189 17.26 -2.10 -5.47
CA CYS A 189 16.96 -0.92 -6.27
C CYS A 189 16.97 -1.18 -7.79
N LYS A 190 17.68 -2.21 -8.26
CA LYS A 190 17.70 -2.63 -9.68
C LYS A 190 16.33 -3.11 -10.19
N ASN A 191 15.40 -3.40 -9.29
CA ASN A 191 14.03 -3.81 -9.63
C ASN A 191 13.08 -2.62 -9.83
N ILE A 192 13.55 -1.38 -9.66
CA ILE A 192 12.80 -0.14 -9.92
C ILE A 192 13.19 0.33 -11.32
N VAL A 193 12.31 0.12 -12.30
CA VAL A 193 12.65 0.15 -13.73
C VAL A 193 11.64 0.98 -14.54
N PRO A 194 12.00 1.41 -15.75
CA PRO A 194 11.06 2.04 -16.68
C PRO A 194 9.88 1.12 -17.06
N LEU A 195 8.71 1.74 -17.34
CA LEU A 195 7.51 1.02 -17.74
C LEU A 195 7.71 0.15 -18.98
N ASP A 196 8.63 0.50 -19.87
CA ASP A 196 8.97 -0.31 -21.05
C ASP A 196 9.46 -1.70 -20.68
N ASP A 197 10.06 -1.87 -19.52
CA ASP A 197 10.46 -3.18 -18.99
C ASP A 197 9.25 -4.07 -18.70
N PHE A 198 8.11 -3.47 -18.27
CA PHE A 198 6.87 -4.20 -18.07
C PHE A 198 6.38 -4.83 -19.38
N TYR A 199 6.42 -4.07 -20.48
CA TYR A 199 6.01 -4.59 -21.78
C TYR A 199 6.93 -5.71 -22.28
N ARG A 200 8.24 -5.59 -21.99
CA ARG A 200 9.21 -6.67 -22.31
C ARG A 200 8.98 -7.92 -21.47
N ASP A 201 8.81 -7.76 -20.15
CA ASP A 201 8.57 -8.87 -19.25
C ASP A 201 7.25 -9.59 -19.57
N LEU A 202 6.19 -8.83 -19.84
CA LEU A 202 4.89 -9.37 -20.23
C LEU A 202 4.98 -10.14 -21.57
N GLY A 203 5.66 -9.57 -22.57
CA GLY A 203 5.81 -10.17 -23.91
C GLY A 203 6.68 -11.43 -23.89
N ASN A 204 7.67 -11.49 -23.01
CA ASN A 204 8.57 -12.65 -22.84
C ASN A 204 8.04 -13.73 -21.89
N GLY A 205 6.91 -13.49 -21.20
CA GLY A 205 6.39 -14.39 -20.17
C GLY A 205 7.26 -14.43 -18.91
N THR A 206 8.01 -13.35 -18.63
CA THR A 206 8.90 -13.20 -17.47
C THR A 206 8.37 -12.20 -16.44
N LEU A 207 7.06 -11.93 -16.46
CA LEU A 207 6.42 -11.05 -15.48
C LEU A 207 6.70 -11.57 -14.06
N PRO A 208 7.13 -10.70 -13.11
CA PRO A 208 7.41 -11.13 -11.75
C PRO A 208 6.12 -11.53 -11.00
N ASN A 209 6.29 -12.19 -9.84
CA ASN A 209 5.16 -12.53 -8.97
C ASN A 209 4.44 -11.29 -8.46
N PHE A 210 5.15 -10.20 -8.20
CA PHE A 210 4.57 -8.93 -7.80
C PHE A 210 5.06 -7.79 -8.71
N SER A 211 4.13 -7.07 -9.30
CA SER A 211 4.37 -5.90 -10.15
C SER A 211 3.65 -4.68 -9.55
N PHE A 212 4.38 -3.60 -9.36
CA PHE A 212 3.82 -2.32 -8.94
C PHE A 212 3.99 -1.34 -10.11
N VAL A 213 2.89 -0.86 -10.66
CA VAL A 213 2.87 -0.04 -11.88
C VAL A 213 2.32 1.34 -11.57
N VAL A 214 3.07 2.37 -11.95
CA VAL A 214 2.65 3.76 -11.80
C VAL A 214 2.82 4.49 -13.13
N PRO A 215 1.73 4.95 -13.75
CA PRO A 215 1.80 5.82 -14.94
C PRO A 215 2.41 7.19 -14.59
N SER A 216 2.82 7.95 -15.60
CA SER A 216 3.25 9.34 -15.43
C SER A 216 2.11 10.22 -14.94
N ASN A 217 2.41 11.41 -14.41
CA ASN A 217 1.41 12.32 -13.85
C ASN A 217 0.31 12.75 -14.85
N ILE A 218 0.60 12.70 -16.14
CA ILE A 218 -0.42 12.91 -17.17
C ILE A 218 -1.33 11.68 -17.26
N HIS A 219 -0.77 10.48 -17.24
CA HIS A 219 -1.50 9.26 -17.51
C HIS A 219 -2.18 8.67 -16.26
N ASN A 220 -1.70 9.00 -15.05
CA ASN A 220 -2.35 8.58 -13.81
C ASN A 220 -3.54 9.48 -13.40
N SER A 221 -3.84 10.52 -14.16
CA SER A 221 -4.88 11.54 -13.92
C SER A 221 -4.51 12.63 -12.90
N HIS A 222 -3.30 12.67 -12.35
CA HIS A 222 -2.90 13.73 -11.41
C HIS A 222 -2.93 15.10 -12.07
N ASP A 223 -2.14 15.31 -13.11
CA ASP A 223 -1.99 16.57 -13.85
C ASP A 223 -2.88 16.63 -15.11
N SER A 224 -3.86 15.72 -15.20
CA SER A 224 -4.76 15.61 -16.35
C SER A 224 -6.19 15.27 -15.91
N THR A 225 -7.03 14.92 -16.88
CA THR A 225 -8.42 14.55 -16.62
C THR A 225 -8.59 13.05 -16.35
N VAL A 226 -9.75 12.68 -15.81
CA VAL A 226 -10.17 11.27 -15.71
C VAL A 226 -10.19 10.63 -17.10
N ALA A 227 -10.63 11.36 -18.13
CA ALA A 227 -10.68 10.85 -19.49
C ALA A 227 -9.30 10.52 -20.07
N ASP A 228 -8.26 11.29 -19.74
CA ASP A 228 -6.89 11.00 -20.17
C ASP A 228 -6.37 9.72 -19.52
N GLY A 229 -6.57 9.55 -18.21
CA GLY A 229 -6.22 8.32 -17.50
C GLY A 229 -7.01 7.11 -17.98
N ASP A 230 -8.30 7.25 -18.24
CA ASP A 230 -9.15 6.19 -18.79
C ASP A 230 -8.68 5.76 -20.19
N LYS A 231 -8.32 6.72 -21.04
CA LYS A 231 -7.75 6.45 -22.37
C LYS A 231 -6.43 5.70 -22.27
N TRP A 232 -5.56 6.08 -21.35
CA TRP A 232 -4.30 5.37 -21.11
C TRP A 232 -4.56 3.93 -20.64
N LEU A 233 -5.44 3.74 -19.67
CA LEU A 233 -5.85 2.41 -19.18
C LEU A 233 -6.43 1.55 -20.31
N SER A 234 -7.21 2.14 -21.22
CA SER A 234 -7.79 1.42 -22.37
C SER A 234 -6.74 0.92 -23.38
N SER A 235 -5.52 1.46 -23.33
CA SER A 235 -4.38 0.99 -24.13
C SER A 235 -3.48 0.01 -23.36
N PHE A 236 -3.37 0.16 -22.05
CA PHE A 236 -2.48 -0.63 -21.19
C PHE A 236 -3.10 -1.97 -20.76
N VAL A 237 -4.30 -1.93 -20.16
CA VAL A 237 -4.94 -3.12 -19.57
C VAL A 237 -5.23 -4.22 -20.58
N PRO A 238 -5.65 -3.96 -21.84
CA PRO A 238 -5.85 -5.01 -22.84
C PRO A 238 -4.58 -5.81 -23.15
N ARG A 239 -3.38 -5.22 -23.01
CA ARG A 239 -2.13 -5.96 -23.21
C ARG A 239 -1.96 -7.07 -22.18
N ILE A 240 -2.39 -6.82 -20.93
CA ILE A 240 -2.37 -7.82 -19.85
C ILE A 240 -3.45 -8.88 -20.12
N ILE A 241 -4.69 -8.46 -20.38
CA ILE A 241 -5.84 -9.36 -20.61
C ILE A 241 -5.59 -10.33 -21.77
N ASN A 242 -4.91 -9.86 -22.81
CA ASN A 242 -4.62 -10.64 -24.02
C ASN A 242 -3.30 -11.43 -23.93
N SER A 243 -2.56 -11.33 -22.84
CA SER A 243 -1.32 -12.09 -22.64
C SER A 243 -1.61 -13.51 -22.15
N SER A 244 -0.67 -14.42 -22.39
CA SER A 244 -0.73 -15.80 -21.85
C SER A 244 -0.70 -15.86 -20.32
N THR A 245 -0.05 -14.87 -19.68
CA THR A 245 0.07 -14.78 -18.22
C THR A 245 -1.24 -14.39 -17.54
N PHE A 246 -2.22 -13.81 -18.27
CA PHE A 246 -3.49 -13.38 -17.69
C PHE A 246 -4.24 -14.49 -16.97
N ASN A 247 -4.13 -15.74 -17.45
CA ASN A 247 -4.78 -16.90 -16.82
C ASN A 247 -4.35 -17.16 -15.37
N SER A 248 -3.23 -16.58 -14.92
CA SER A 248 -2.72 -16.66 -13.56
C SER A 248 -2.46 -15.29 -12.93
N THR A 249 -3.13 -14.24 -13.44
CA THR A 249 -2.89 -12.85 -13.02
C THR A 249 -4.09 -12.26 -12.28
N ALA A 250 -3.81 -11.52 -11.20
CA ALA A 250 -4.72 -10.59 -10.56
C ALA A 250 -4.19 -9.17 -10.75
N LEU A 251 -4.90 -8.34 -11.51
CA LEU A 251 -4.62 -6.91 -11.68
C LEU A 251 -5.60 -6.10 -10.85
N PHE A 252 -5.09 -5.31 -9.91
CA PHE A 252 -5.84 -4.28 -9.21
C PHE A 252 -5.57 -2.91 -9.83
N VAL A 253 -6.63 -2.26 -10.32
CA VAL A 253 -6.62 -0.85 -10.69
C VAL A 253 -7.17 -0.09 -9.50
N VAL A 254 -6.34 0.73 -8.87
CA VAL A 254 -6.67 1.47 -7.66
C VAL A 254 -6.26 2.94 -7.80
N TYR A 255 -6.83 3.78 -6.95
CA TYR A 255 -6.39 5.17 -6.77
C TYR A 255 -5.75 5.30 -5.39
N ASP A 256 -4.79 6.19 -5.25
CA ASP A 256 -4.04 6.42 -4.02
C ASP A 256 -4.85 7.17 -2.97
N GLU A 257 -5.43 8.31 -3.35
CA GLU A 257 -6.29 9.15 -2.51
C GLU A 257 -7.42 9.77 -3.31
N GLY A 258 -8.42 10.29 -2.59
CA GLY A 258 -9.53 11.06 -3.15
C GLY A 258 -9.10 12.47 -3.53
N GLN A 259 -10.09 13.27 -3.96
CA GLN A 259 -9.83 14.69 -4.17
C GLN A 259 -9.41 15.38 -2.87
N LYS A 260 -8.62 16.45 -2.98
CA LYS A 260 -8.04 17.26 -1.89
C LYS A 260 -8.98 17.57 -0.70
N HIS A 261 -10.28 17.58 -0.94
CA HIS A 261 -11.29 17.88 0.10
C HIS A 261 -12.11 16.65 0.52
N ASP A 262 -11.96 15.52 -0.16
CA ASP A 262 -12.61 14.27 0.24
C ASP A 262 -11.77 13.61 1.33
N LYS A 263 -12.21 13.79 2.57
CA LYS A 263 -11.63 13.14 3.75
C LYS A 263 -12.53 12.03 4.27
N SER A 264 -13.36 11.48 3.42
CA SER A 264 -14.19 10.34 3.81
C SER A 264 -13.31 9.14 4.19
N GLY A 265 -13.75 8.40 5.19
CA GLY A 265 -13.01 7.30 5.75
C GLY A 265 -13.67 6.82 7.04
N PHE A 266 -12.98 6.02 7.82
CA PHE A 266 -13.50 5.44 9.05
C PHE A 266 -12.39 5.05 10.03
N GLY A 267 -12.80 4.59 11.22
CA GLY A 267 -11.89 4.17 12.27
C GLY A 267 -11.34 5.29 13.11
N SER A 268 -10.48 4.94 14.07
CA SER A 268 -9.81 5.87 14.97
C SER A 268 -8.43 5.32 15.36
N GLY A 269 -7.55 6.20 15.87
CA GLY A 269 -6.20 5.81 16.29
C GLY A 269 -5.23 5.61 15.14
N THR A 270 -4.23 4.77 15.35
CA THR A 270 -3.05 4.61 14.48
C THR A 270 -3.38 4.19 13.04
N TYR A 271 -4.47 3.45 12.85
CA TYR A 271 -4.89 2.93 11.54
C TYR A 271 -6.22 3.54 11.08
N ALA A 272 -6.58 4.72 11.58
CA ALA A 272 -7.70 5.49 11.04
C ALA A 272 -7.43 5.87 9.58
N VAL A 273 -8.49 5.91 8.77
CA VAL A 273 -8.41 6.22 7.34
C VAL A 273 -9.24 7.45 7.05
N ASN A 274 -8.70 8.36 6.25
CA ASN A 274 -9.33 9.61 5.85
C ASN A 274 -8.85 10.11 4.48
N GLY A 275 -8.35 9.21 3.64
CA GLY A 275 -7.83 9.51 2.30
C GLY A 275 -8.89 9.54 1.20
N GLY A 276 -10.18 9.60 1.55
CA GLY A 276 -11.27 9.67 0.59
C GLY A 276 -11.76 8.31 0.09
N ARG A 277 -12.95 8.29 -0.50
CA ARG A 277 -13.55 7.11 -1.10
C ARG A 277 -13.10 6.94 -2.54
N LEU A 278 -12.51 5.81 -2.86
CA LEU A 278 -11.75 5.54 -4.09
C LEU A 278 -12.35 4.43 -4.96
N PRO A 279 -12.10 4.44 -6.28
CA PRO A 279 -12.29 3.28 -7.12
C PRO A 279 -11.29 2.17 -6.77
N LEU A 280 -11.77 0.91 -6.78
CA LEU A 280 -10.96 -0.30 -6.84
C LEU A 280 -11.62 -1.28 -7.79
N ILE A 281 -10.89 -1.75 -8.80
CA ILE A 281 -11.34 -2.75 -9.77
C ILE A 281 -10.33 -3.90 -9.77
N LEU A 282 -10.81 -5.12 -9.55
CA LEU A 282 -10.02 -6.35 -9.70
C LEU A 282 -10.28 -6.96 -11.06
N VAL A 283 -9.31 -6.89 -11.95
CA VAL A 283 -9.32 -7.48 -13.30
C VAL A 283 -8.58 -8.81 -13.25
N SER A 284 -9.30 -9.91 -13.29
CA SER A 284 -8.73 -11.25 -13.17
C SER A 284 -9.69 -12.31 -13.71
N PRO A 285 -9.20 -13.43 -14.27
CA PRO A 285 -10.04 -14.60 -14.53
C PRO A 285 -10.67 -15.20 -13.26
N PHE A 286 -10.06 -14.90 -12.10
CA PHE A 286 -10.53 -15.36 -10.79
C PHE A 286 -11.51 -14.38 -10.14
N ALA A 287 -11.70 -13.20 -10.70
CA ALA A 287 -12.65 -12.22 -10.17
C ALA A 287 -14.10 -12.70 -10.33
N LYS A 288 -14.95 -12.34 -9.37
CA LYS A 288 -16.39 -12.58 -9.41
C LYS A 288 -17.02 -11.60 -10.40
N ALA A 289 -17.37 -12.11 -11.58
CA ALA A 289 -17.82 -11.28 -12.70
C ALA A 289 -19.02 -10.39 -12.33
N GLY A 290 -18.92 -9.09 -12.61
CA GLY A 290 -19.94 -8.07 -12.38
C GLY A 290 -20.28 -7.83 -10.91
N PHE A 291 -19.46 -8.32 -9.98
CA PHE A 291 -19.73 -8.18 -8.56
C PHE A 291 -19.20 -6.86 -8.00
N VAL A 292 -20.03 -6.21 -7.22
CA VAL A 292 -19.65 -4.99 -6.49
C VAL A 292 -19.76 -5.28 -4.99
N THR A 293 -18.65 -5.30 -4.28
CA THR A 293 -18.69 -5.40 -2.83
C THR A 293 -19.11 -4.10 -2.16
N THR A 294 -19.86 -4.22 -1.06
CA THR A 294 -20.23 -3.10 -0.19
C THR A 294 -19.48 -3.11 1.14
N ASN A 295 -18.55 -4.06 1.31
CA ASN A 295 -17.65 -4.08 2.47
C ASN A 295 -16.72 -2.89 2.43
N GLU A 296 -16.32 -2.41 3.60
CA GLU A 296 -15.36 -1.32 3.73
C GLU A 296 -13.94 -1.86 3.66
N TYR A 297 -13.17 -1.35 2.70
CA TYR A 297 -11.80 -1.74 2.45
C TYR A 297 -10.87 -0.52 2.33
N THR A 298 -9.59 -0.75 2.51
CA THR A 298 -8.54 0.27 2.47
C THR A 298 -7.28 -0.28 1.79
N HIS A 299 -6.25 0.52 1.65
CA HIS A 299 -4.94 0.07 1.19
C HIS A 299 -4.35 -1.03 2.08
N TYR A 300 -4.71 -1.08 3.36
CA TYR A 300 -4.30 -2.19 4.25
C TYR A 300 -4.95 -3.52 3.86
N ASN A 301 -6.23 -3.50 3.46
CA ASN A 301 -6.90 -4.69 2.95
C ASN A 301 -6.32 -5.12 1.59
N LEU A 302 -5.90 -4.16 0.75
CA LEU A 302 -5.23 -4.47 -0.51
C LEU A 302 -3.91 -5.22 -0.24
N LEU A 303 -3.07 -4.71 0.67
CA LEU A 303 -1.83 -5.38 1.06
C LEU A 303 -2.10 -6.78 1.63
N SER A 304 -3.02 -6.92 2.58
CA SER A 304 -3.42 -8.22 3.14
C SER A 304 -3.94 -9.19 2.06
N THR A 305 -4.62 -8.67 1.02
CA THR A 305 -5.08 -9.48 -0.11
C THR A 305 -3.92 -9.98 -0.96
N ILE A 306 -2.93 -9.14 -1.25
CA ILE A 306 -1.72 -9.51 -2.01
C ILE A 306 -0.93 -10.57 -1.24
N GLU A 307 -0.74 -10.36 0.06
CA GLU A 307 -0.06 -11.30 0.96
C GLU A 307 -0.74 -12.67 0.96
N ALA A 308 -2.08 -12.68 1.03
CA ALA A 308 -2.85 -13.92 0.98
C ALA A 308 -2.79 -14.60 -0.41
N MET A 309 -2.88 -13.83 -1.51
CA MET A 309 -2.79 -14.33 -2.88
C MET A 309 -1.45 -15.02 -3.16
N LEU A 310 -0.35 -14.48 -2.63
CA LEU A 310 0.99 -14.98 -2.84
C LEU A 310 1.51 -15.86 -1.68
N GLY A 311 0.69 -16.11 -0.65
CA GLY A 311 1.07 -16.95 0.48
C GLY A 311 2.25 -16.43 1.30
N LEU A 312 2.34 -15.09 1.48
CA LEU A 312 3.54 -14.45 2.02
C LEU A 312 3.61 -14.42 3.55
N GLY A 313 2.52 -14.35 4.26
CA GLY A 313 2.45 -13.93 5.66
C GLY A 313 2.07 -12.46 5.74
N ASN A 314 2.39 -11.78 6.84
CA ASN A 314 2.05 -10.38 7.05
C ASN A 314 3.22 -9.58 7.66
N LEU A 315 3.11 -8.24 7.60
CA LEU A 315 4.13 -7.31 8.12
C LEU A 315 3.88 -6.88 9.58
N GLY A 316 2.76 -7.30 10.18
CA GLY A 316 2.42 -6.95 11.55
C GLY A 316 1.95 -5.51 11.74
N LYS A 317 1.42 -4.87 10.70
CA LYS A 317 0.94 -3.47 10.67
C LYS A 317 -0.57 -3.43 10.39
N GLY A 318 -1.03 -2.47 9.61
CA GLY A 318 -2.43 -2.35 9.18
C GLY A 318 -2.94 -3.58 8.42
N ASP A 319 -2.07 -4.29 7.72
CA ASP A 319 -2.31 -5.57 7.05
C ASP A 319 -2.84 -6.65 8.00
N THR A 320 -2.32 -6.71 9.23
CA THR A 320 -2.68 -7.74 10.22
C THR A 320 -4.10 -7.57 10.76
N ILE A 321 -4.57 -6.32 10.87
CA ILE A 321 -5.92 -6.00 11.37
C ILE A 321 -6.95 -5.90 10.24
N SER A 322 -6.50 -5.99 8.99
CA SER A 322 -7.33 -5.85 7.79
C SER A 322 -7.51 -7.19 7.10
N GLN A 323 -8.76 -7.60 6.91
CA GLN A 323 -9.06 -8.87 6.24
C GLN A 323 -8.81 -8.78 4.72
N PRO A 324 -8.31 -9.84 4.08
CA PRO A 324 -8.23 -9.93 2.63
C PRO A 324 -9.60 -9.77 1.97
N MET A 325 -9.66 -9.17 0.79
CA MET A 325 -10.88 -8.92 0.00
C MET A 325 -11.34 -10.19 -0.73
N MET A 326 -11.66 -11.24 0.04
CA MET A 326 -12.03 -12.58 -0.46
C MET A 326 -13.32 -12.58 -1.27
N ASP A 327 -14.24 -11.68 -0.96
CA ASP A 327 -15.55 -11.59 -1.60
C ASP A 327 -15.49 -11.11 -3.05
N LEU A 328 -14.40 -10.47 -3.47
CA LEU A 328 -14.14 -10.12 -4.87
C LEU A 328 -13.78 -11.33 -5.74
N MET A 329 -13.43 -12.46 -5.12
CA MET A 329 -12.99 -13.66 -5.80
C MET A 329 -14.17 -14.61 -6.03
N ARG A 330 -14.19 -15.30 -7.20
CA ARG A 330 -15.16 -16.38 -7.44
C ARG A 330 -14.83 -17.58 -6.54
N SER A 331 -15.87 -18.22 -6.00
CA SER A 331 -15.72 -19.50 -5.33
C SER A 331 -15.20 -20.53 -6.33
N LYS A 332 -14.28 -21.41 -5.92
CA LYS A 332 -13.98 -22.60 -6.71
C LYS A 332 -15.25 -23.48 -6.72
N SER A 333 -15.72 -23.80 -7.90
CA SER A 333 -16.76 -24.81 -8.12
C SER A 333 -16.21 -26.21 -7.86
#